data_9fa45e4dc152d1187e432f1117c88456
#
_entry.id   9fa45e4dc152d1187e432f1117c88456
#
_cell.length_a   1.000
_cell.length_b   1.000
_cell.length_c   1.000
_cell.angle_alpha   90.00
_cell.angle_beta   90.00
_cell.angle_gamma   90.00
#
_symmetry.space_group_name_H-M   'P 1'
#
loop_
_entity.id
_entity.type
_entity.pdbx_description
1 polymer ?
#
loop_
_entity_poly.entity_id
_entity_poly.type
_entity_poly.pdbx_seq_one_letter_code
_entity_poly.pdbx_strand_id
1 'polypeptide(L)'
;MYDLSSVLDFDALAEVRPGSSILVSGPAMTGKENLVYDILADGARDGDGAVVVTTSDKAANVVTEFRDRVPNLEGAQLGVVDCRGEGGADPDLVDGVSVHQVSSPGDLTGIGIGITKALEGLHDSGRERGRLALVSLSTMLTYTDKKTVFKFCHVLSSRLDAAGYIGVFTIDSGAHDQQTIQVIKQAFDGLIDIRDAEGGGREARVLGLANEPTDWQRI
;
A
#
# COMPACT_ATOMS: atom_id res chain seq x y z
N MET A 1 -17.64 -5.25 -1.81
CA MET A 1 -17.06 -3.96 -2.18
C MET A 1 -16.28 -3.43 -0.98
N TYR A 2 -15.26 -2.61 -1.20
CA TYR A 2 -14.54 -1.89 -0.16
C TYR A 2 -14.97 -0.42 -0.21
N ASP A 3 -15.22 0.16 0.96
CA ASP A 3 -15.49 1.59 1.10
C ASP A 3 -14.21 2.28 1.63
N LEU A 4 -13.70 3.25 0.91
CA LEU A 4 -12.55 4.08 1.28
C LEU A 4 -12.95 5.56 1.42
N SER A 5 -14.23 5.88 1.25
CA SER A 5 -14.73 7.27 1.30
C SER A 5 -14.66 7.87 2.71
N SER A 6 -14.62 7.03 3.74
CA SER A 6 -14.39 7.45 5.13
C SER A 6 -12.99 8.08 5.35
N VAL A 7 -12.01 7.73 4.51
CA VAL A 7 -10.63 8.23 4.60
C VAL A 7 -10.39 9.41 3.67
N LEU A 8 -10.98 9.35 2.48
CA LEU A 8 -10.98 10.43 1.49
C LEU A 8 -12.39 10.60 0.94
N ASP A 9 -12.98 11.74 1.18
CA ASP A 9 -14.37 12.06 0.82
C ASP A 9 -14.56 12.22 -0.71
N PHE A 10 -14.48 11.08 -1.40
CA PHE A 10 -14.76 10.96 -2.83
C PHE A 10 -15.77 9.85 -3.08
N ASP A 11 -16.87 10.13 -3.75
CA ASP A 11 -17.89 9.14 -4.15
C ASP A 11 -17.26 7.97 -4.93
N ALA A 12 -16.21 8.24 -5.72
CA ALA A 12 -15.47 7.25 -6.49
C ALA A 12 -14.78 6.18 -5.61
N LEU A 13 -14.62 6.42 -4.32
CA LEU A 13 -14.00 5.53 -3.35
C LEU A 13 -15.00 4.76 -2.48
N ALA A 14 -16.30 5.03 -2.59
CA ALA A 14 -17.33 4.37 -1.79
C ALA A 14 -17.59 2.91 -2.20
N GLU A 15 -17.31 2.57 -3.47
CA GLU A 15 -17.57 1.22 -4.00
C GLU A 15 -16.39 0.65 -4.78
N VAL A 16 -15.22 0.52 -4.12
CA VAL A 16 -14.03 -0.09 -4.73
C VAL A 16 -14.21 -1.61 -4.83
N ARG A 17 -13.98 -2.16 -6.02
CA ARG A 17 -14.14 -3.60 -6.27
C ARG A 17 -13.07 -4.40 -5.54
N PRO A 18 -13.42 -5.60 -5.00
CA PRO A 18 -12.42 -6.58 -4.58
C PRO A 18 -11.42 -6.85 -5.72
N GLY A 19 -10.16 -7.01 -5.37
CA GLY A 19 -9.10 -7.22 -6.35
C GLY A 19 -8.46 -5.93 -6.90
N SER A 20 -9.08 -4.77 -6.69
CA SER A 20 -8.54 -3.50 -7.22
C SER A 20 -7.18 -3.15 -6.65
N SER A 21 -6.32 -2.66 -7.52
CA SER A 21 -5.01 -2.08 -7.19
C SER A 21 -5.01 -0.58 -7.45
N ILE A 22 -4.60 0.20 -6.44
CA ILE A 22 -4.67 1.66 -6.43
C ILE A 22 -3.27 2.24 -6.23
N LEU A 23 -2.86 3.13 -7.12
CA LEU A 23 -1.63 3.89 -6.97
C LEU A 23 -1.91 5.24 -6.31
N VAL A 24 -1.22 5.56 -5.23
CA VAL A 24 -1.21 6.90 -4.62
C VAL A 24 0.05 7.62 -5.09
N SER A 25 -0.12 8.62 -5.93
CA SER A 25 0.96 9.38 -6.57
C SER A 25 0.95 10.83 -6.08
N GLY A 26 2.10 11.33 -5.70
CA GLY A 26 2.24 12.73 -5.28
C GLY A 26 3.71 13.09 -5.03
N PRO A 27 4.05 14.38 -4.88
CA PRO A 27 5.38 14.81 -4.47
C PRO A 27 5.81 14.19 -3.13
N ALA A 28 7.10 14.21 -2.84
CA ALA A 28 7.60 13.82 -1.52
C ALA A 28 6.95 14.67 -0.41
N MET A 29 6.77 14.08 0.77
CA MET A 29 6.21 14.74 1.97
C MET A 29 4.77 15.26 1.83
N THR A 30 3.99 14.77 0.87
CA THR A 30 2.56 15.10 0.76
C THR A 30 1.67 14.24 1.67
N GLY A 31 2.22 13.39 2.53
CA GLY A 31 1.46 12.56 3.47
C GLY A 31 0.78 11.35 2.83
N LYS A 32 1.17 10.97 1.62
CA LYS A 32 0.62 9.79 0.93
C LYS A 32 0.82 8.48 1.69
N GLU A 33 1.92 8.36 2.44
CA GLU A 33 2.15 7.22 3.33
C GLU A 33 1.09 7.18 4.45
N ASN A 34 0.84 8.32 5.12
CA ASN A 34 -0.20 8.41 6.15
C ASN A 34 -1.57 8.03 5.60
N LEU A 35 -1.92 8.54 4.41
CA LEU A 35 -3.17 8.19 3.74
C LEU A 35 -3.31 6.68 3.54
N VAL A 36 -2.24 6.01 3.10
CA VAL A 36 -2.23 4.57 2.89
C VAL A 36 -2.40 3.81 4.21
N TYR A 37 -1.73 4.24 5.28
CA TYR A 37 -1.93 3.67 6.62
C TYR A 37 -3.35 3.90 7.14
N ASP A 38 -3.95 5.07 6.89
CA ASP A 38 -5.32 5.37 7.29
C ASP A 38 -6.33 4.48 6.54
N ILE A 39 -6.10 4.22 5.23
CA ILE A 39 -6.90 3.28 4.44
C ILE A 39 -6.84 1.86 5.03
N LEU A 40 -5.65 1.36 5.40
CA LEU A 40 -5.51 0.04 5.98
C LEU A 40 -6.13 -0.02 7.38
N ALA A 41 -5.89 0.99 8.20
CA ALA A 41 -6.41 1.08 9.57
C ALA A 41 -7.94 1.15 9.62
N ASP A 42 -8.55 1.84 8.66
CA ASP A 42 -9.99 1.90 8.50
C ASP A 42 -10.57 0.49 8.31
N GLY A 43 -10.03 -0.29 7.36
CA GLY A 43 -10.44 -1.68 7.17
C GLY A 43 -10.17 -2.57 8.38
N ALA A 44 -9.05 -2.37 9.06
CA ALA A 44 -8.71 -3.16 10.24
C ALA A 44 -9.71 -2.94 11.39
N ARG A 45 -10.28 -1.72 11.54
CA ARG A 45 -11.36 -1.45 12.50
C ARG A 45 -12.64 -2.22 12.16
N ASP A 46 -12.88 -2.48 10.88
CA ASP A 46 -14.01 -3.26 10.38
C ASP A 46 -13.73 -4.78 10.32
N GLY A 47 -12.54 -5.21 10.77
CA GLY A 47 -12.16 -6.61 10.82
C GLY A 47 -11.42 -7.12 9.58
N ASP A 48 -11.12 -6.28 8.58
CA ASP A 48 -10.26 -6.63 7.45
C ASP A 48 -8.84 -6.97 7.95
N GLY A 49 -8.15 -7.87 7.24
CA GLY A 49 -6.71 -8.08 7.43
C GLY A 49 -5.89 -6.97 6.77
N ALA A 50 -4.70 -6.70 7.29
CA ALA A 50 -3.77 -5.72 6.75
C ALA A 50 -2.40 -6.34 6.47
N VAL A 51 -1.79 -5.99 5.33
CA VAL A 51 -0.40 -6.31 5.02
C VAL A 51 0.33 -5.01 4.67
N VAL A 52 1.44 -4.74 5.34
CA VAL A 52 2.30 -3.61 5.02
C VAL A 52 3.65 -4.10 4.50
N VAL A 53 3.97 -3.73 3.27
CA VAL A 53 5.31 -3.91 2.67
C VAL A 53 6.04 -2.58 2.81
N THR A 54 7.04 -2.54 3.67
CA THR A 54 7.85 -1.34 3.90
C THR A 54 9.22 -1.47 3.26
N THR A 55 9.65 -0.42 2.55
CA THR A 55 10.98 -0.36 1.91
C THR A 55 11.94 0.57 2.64
N SER A 56 11.45 1.34 3.62
CA SER A 56 12.22 2.37 4.34
C SER A 56 12.12 2.27 5.86
N ASP A 57 10.98 1.84 6.39
CA ASP A 57 10.73 1.84 7.83
C ASP A 57 10.96 0.47 8.45
N LYS A 58 11.37 0.47 9.75
CA LYS A 58 11.49 -0.75 10.54
C LYS A 58 10.11 -1.36 10.79
N ALA A 59 10.02 -2.68 10.74
CA ALA A 59 8.78 -3.38 11.09
C ALA A 59 8.22 -2.94 12.45
N ALA A 60 9.07 -2.72 13.46
CA ALA A 60 8.65 -2.23 14.78
C ALA A 60 7.97 -0.85 14.70
N ASN A 61 8.49 0.07 13.87
CA ASN A 61 7.87 1.39 13.67
C ASN A 61 6.50 1.25 12.99
N VAL A 62 6.43 0.41 11.94
CA VAL A 62 5.17 0.11 11.23
C VAL A 62 4.11 -0.42 12.19
N VAL A 63 4.48 -1.39 13.05
CA VAL A 63 3.57 -1.96 14.04
C VAL A 63 3.10 -0.92 15.06
N THR A 64 4.00 -0.07 15.56
CA THR A 64 3.67 1.00 16.49
C THR A 64 2.71 1.99 15.84
N GLU A 65 3.03 2.48 14.66
CA GLU A 65 2.20 3.45 13.92
C GLU A 65 0.82 2.90 13.58
N PHE A 66 0.75 1.60 13.25
CA PHE A 66 -0.52 0.95 12.96
C PHE A 66 -1.37 0.78 14.23
N ARG A 67 -0.76 0.46 15.38
CA ARG A 67 -1.44 0.36 16.69
C ARG A 67 -1.96 1.70 17.19
N ASP A 68 -1.25 2.79 16.92
CA ASP A 68 -1.74 4.14 17.24
C ASP A 68 -3.05 4.45 16.52
N ARG A 69 -3.23 3.90 15.31
CA ARG A 69 -4.47 4.03 14.52
C ARG A 69 -5.55 3.01 14.91
N VAL A 70 -5.15 1.82 15.36
CA VAL A 70 -6.02 0.69 15.69
C VAL A 70 -5.63 0.15 17.08
N PRO A 71 -6.04 0.82 18.18
CA PRO A 71 -5.60 0.46 19.54
C PRO A 71 -5.93 -0.98 19.96
N ASN A 72 -6.99 -1.58 19.40
CA ASN A 72 -7.42 -2.94 19.71
C ASN A 72 -7.00 -3.95 18.62
N LEU A 73 -5.91 -3.66 17.90
CA LEU A 73 -5.41 -4.53 16.83
C LEU A 73 -5.04 -5.91 17.39
N GLU A 74 -5.62 -6.96 16.83
CA GLU A 74 -5.16 -8.32 17.03
C GLU A 74 -3.89 -8.57 16.21
N GLY A 75 -2.87 -9.19 16.80
CA GLY A 75 -1.59 -9.43 16.10
C GLY A 75 -1.75 -10.22 14.79
N ALA A 76 -2.64 -11.21 14.78
CA ALA A 76 -2.96 -11.99 13.58
C ALA A 76 -3.69 -11.21 12.47
N GLN A 77 -4.07 -9.96 12.72
CA GLN A 77 -4.75 -9.09 11.74
C GLN A 77 -3.77 -8.26 10.89
N LEU A 78 -2.51 -8.19 11.29
CA LEU A 78 -1.46 -7.45 10.61
C LEU A 78 -0.30 -8.36 10.23
N GLY A 79 0.17 -8.29 8.99
CA GLY A 79 1.44 -8.84 8.53
C GLY A 79 2.35 -7.73 8.02
N VAL A 80 3.64 -7.82 8.30
CA VAL A 80 4.63 -6.84 7.83
C VAL A 80 5.71 -7.54 6.99
N VAL A 81 6.04 -6.96 5.84
CA VAL A 81 7.18 -7.36 5.01
C VAL A 81 8.20 -6.22 5.06
N ASP A 82 9.31 -6.43 5.78
CA ASP A 82 10.38 -5.44 5.96
C ASP A 82 11.48 -5.67 4.92
N CYS A 83 11.63 -4.75 3.98
CA CYS A 83 12.53 -4.88 2.82
C CYS A 83 13.85 -4.10 2.98
N ARG A 84 14.24 -3.67 4.19
CA ARG A 84 15.42 -2.82 4.37
C ARG A 84 16.75 -3.56 4.25
N GLY A 85 16.74 -4.87 4.36
CA GLY A 85 17.96 -5.68 4.23
C GLY A 85 18.92 -5.59 5.42
N GLU A 86 18.55 -4.92 6.50
CA GLU A 86 19.34 -4.91 7.72
C GLU A 86 19.21 -6.26 8.41
N GLY A 87 20.10 -7.20 8.03
CA GLY A 87 20.21 -8.54 8.62
C GLY A 87 20.68 -8.49 10.06
N GLY A 88 19.78 -8.12 10.95
CA GLY A 88 19.85 -8.41 12.37
C GLY A 88 18.79 -9.47 12.68
N ALA A 89 18.95 -10.24 13.73
CA ALA A 89 17.89 -11.12 14.22
C ALA A 89 16.74 -10.27 14.78
N ASP A 90 16.04 -9.55 13.90
CA ASP A 90 14.73 -9.01 14.27
C ASP A 90 13.81 -10.23 14.46
N PRO A 91 13.06 -10.30 15.53
CA PRO A 91 12.18 -11.43 15.79
C PRO A 91 11.16 -11.54 14.64
N ASP A 92 10.85 -12.79 14.24
CA ASP A 92 9.78 -13.08 13.29
C ASP A 92 8.40 -12.53 13.75
N LEU A 93 8.35 -12.05 14.99
CA LEU A 93 7.18 -11.45 15.64
C LEU A 93 7.58 -10.15 16.34
N VAL A 94 6.84 -9.07 16.06
CA VAL A 94 6.87 -7.82 16.80
C VAL A 94 5.50 -7.62 17.44
N ASP A 95 5.44 -7.66 18.78
CA ASP A 95 4.19 -7.53 19.54
C ASP A 95 3.06 -8.47 19.04
N GLY A 96 3.39 -9.70 18.65
CA GLY A 96 2.45 -10.69 18.11
C GLY A 96 2.12 -10.53 16.62
N VAL A 97 2.65 -9.52 15.95
CA VAL A 97 2.50 -9.31 14.50
C VAL A 97 3.58 -10.10 13.75
N SER A 98 3.17 -10.87 12.73
CA SER A 98 4.10 -11.61 11.88
C SER A 98 4.93 -10.66 11.01
N VAL A 99 6.26 -10.83 11.04
CA VAL A 99 7.20 -10.03 10.26
C VAL A 99 8.01 -10.93 9.34
N HIS A 100 8.07 -10.58 8.06
CA HIS A 100 8.88 -11.25 7.06
C HIS A 100 10.01 -10.32 6.61
N GLN A 101 11.24 -10.69 6.93
CA GLN A 101 12.45 -9.96 6.53
C GLN A 101 12.82 -10.27 5.09
N VAL A 102 13.16 -9.24 4.31
CA VAL A 102 13.64 -9.35 2.92
C VAL A 102 14.99 -8.64 2.80
N SER A 103 15.89 -9.19 2.02
CA SER A 103 17.29 -8.77 1.92
C SER A 103 17.50 -7.34 1.38
N SER A 104 16.58 -6.82 0.57
CA SER A 104 16.62 -5.45 0.04
C SER A 104 15.32 -5.07 -0.66
N PRO A 105 15.05 -3.78 -0.90
CA PRO A 105 13.94 -3.33 -1.72
C PRO A 105 14.01 -3.79 -3.19
N GLY A 106 15.16 -4.25 -3.66
CA GLY A 106 15.37 -4.83 -4.99
C GLY A 106 15.14 -6.34 -5.08
N ASP A 107 15.00 -7.03 -3.96
CA ASP A 107 14.71 -8.46 -3.93
C ASP A 107 13.21 -8.73 -4.13
N LEU A 108 12.73 -8.54 -5.36
CA LEU A 108 11.32 -8.69 -5.68
C LEU A 108 10.80 -10.12 -5.47
N THR A 109 11.66 -11.12 -5.56
CA THR A 109 11.31 -12.51 -5.25
C THR A 109 11.06 -12.69 -3.76
N GLY A 110 11.98 -12.20 -2.92
CA GLY A 110 11.83 -12.21 -1.46
C GLY A 110 10.59 -11.45 -1.01
N ILE A 111 10.33 -10.26 -1.60
CA ILE A 111 9.12 -9.47 -1.33
C ILE A 111 7.87 -10.28 -1.69
N GLY A 112 7.84 -10.90 -2.88
CA GLY A 112 6.71 -11.71 -3.31
C GLY A 112 6.44 -12.92 -2.40
N ILE A 113 7.48 -13.57 -1.89
CA ILE A 113 7.37 -14.66 -0.90
C ILE A 113 6.83 -14.12 0.43
N GLY A 114 7.38 -13.01 0.93
CA GLY A 114 6.93 -12.37 2.18
C GLY A 114 5.46 -11.98 2.12
N ILE A 115 5.02 -11.36 1.00
CA ILE A 115 3.60 -11.02 0.78
C ILE A 115 2.72 -12.29 0.79
N THR A 116 3.14 -13.35 0.07
CA THR A 116 2.37 -14.61 0.03
C THR A 116 2.16 -15.17 1.44
N LYS A 117 3.23 -15.25 2.24
CA LYS A 117 3.14 -15.73 3.62
C LYS A 117 2.26 -14.84 4.51
N ALA A 118 2.35 -13.52 4.34
CA ALA A 118 1.49 -12.59 5.08
C ALA A 118 0.01 -12.76 4.73
N LEU A 119 -0.30 -12.91 3.44
CA LEU A 119 -1.68 -13.17 2.96
C LEU A 119 -2.21 -14.53 3.43
N GLU A 120 -1.39 -15.59 3.41
CA GLU A 120 -1.72 -16.90 3.97
C GLU A 120 -2.02 -16.81 5.46
N GLY A 121 -1.18 -16.10 6.23
CA GLY A 121 -1.41 -15.88 7.66
C GLY A 121 -2.72 -15.15 7.97
N LEU A 122 -3.10 -14.18 7.16
CA LEU A 122 -4.42 -13.52 7.27
C LEU A 122 -5.56 -14.49 6.98
N HIS A 123 -5.45 -15.29 5.92
CA HIS A 123 -6.46 -16.29 5.56
C HIS A 123 -6.63 -17.34 6.66
N ASP A 124 -5.52 -17.86 7.19
CA ASP A 124 -5.51 -18.86 8.28
C ASP A 124 -6.10 -18.31 9.59
N SER A 125 -6.03 -16.98 9.80
CA SER A 125 -6.69 -16.30 10.92
C SER A 125 -8.17 -15.96 10.67
N GLY A 126 -8.74 -16.44 9.55
CA GLY A 126 -10.15 -16.26 9.20
C GLY A 126 -10.49 -14.90 8.58
N ARG A 127 -9.49 -14.17 8.07
CA ARG A 127 -9.73 -12.87 7.41
C ARG A 127 -10.03 -13.07 5.93
N GLU A 128 -11.33 -13.04 5.59
CA GLU A 128 -11.79 -13.17 4.20
C GLU A 128 -11.56 -11.91 3.36
N ARG A 129 -11.39 -10.77 4.01
CA ARG A 129 -11.12 -9.47 3.40
C ARG A 129 -9.78 -8.95 3.88
N GLY A 130 -9.06 -8.26 3.00
CA GLY A 130 -7.76 -7.69 3.36
C GLY A 130 -7.35 -6.52 2.47
N ARG A 131 -6.48 -5.68 3.03
CA ARG A 131 -5.89 -4.53 2.37
C ARG A 131 -4.37 -4.65 2.44
N LEU A 132 -3.70 -4.50 1.30
CA LEU A 132 -2.23 -4.51 1.22
C LEU A 132 -1.72 -3.11 0.90
N ALA A 133 -0.71 -2.65 1.62
CA ALA A 133 0.06 -1.44 1.30
C ALA A 133 1.48 -1.79 0.86
N LEU A 134 1.98 -1.13 -0.19
CA LEU A 134 3.41 -1.13 -0.54
C LEU A 134 3.96 0.30 -0.53
N VAL A 135 4.84 0.58 0.41
CA VAL A 135 5.45 1.89 0.68
C VAL A 135 6.97 1.77 0.62
N SER A 136 7.66 2.24 -0.41
CA SER A 136 7.18 2.87 -1.64
C SER A 136 7.80 2.23 -2.89
N LEU A 137 7.12 2.33 -4.03
CA LEU A 137 7.67 1.92 -5.34
C LEU A 137 8.87 2.76 -5.74
N SER A 138 8.95 4.03 -5.31
CA SER A 138 10.09 4.89 -5.60
C SER A 138 11.39 4.33 -5.05
N THR A 139 11.38 3.79 -3.85
CA THR A 139 12.55 3.11 -3.28
C THR A 139 12.92 1.88 -4.12
N MET A 140 11.96 1.05 -4.52
CA MET A 140 12.23 -0.12 -5.37
C MET A 140 12.87 0.29 -6.70
N LEU A 141 12.41 1.40 -7.31
CA LEU A 141 12.95 1.94 -8.56
C LEU A 141 14.39 2.46 -8.45
N THR A 142 14.91 2.67 -7.24
CA THR A 142 16.35 2.98 -7.05
C THR A 142 17.23 1.73 -7.06
N TYR A 143 16.65 0.56 -6.81
CA TYR A 143 17.35 -0.73 -6.75
C TYR A 143 17.22 -1.56 -8.02
N THR A 144 16.16 -1.32 -8.82
CA THR A 144 15.90 -2.10 -10.02
C THR A 144 15.22 -1.25 -11.11
N ASP A 145 15.21 -1.74 -12.35
CA ASP A 145 14.65 -1.00 -13.48
C ASP A 145 13.11 -0.96 -13.52
N LYS A 146 12.58 0.06 -14.16
CA LYS A 146 11.13 0.31 -14.26
C LYS A 146 10.32 -0.84 -14.88
N LYS A 147 10.90 -1.60 -15.82
CA LYS A 147 10.23 -2.72 -16.46
C LYS A 147 10.05 -3.89 -15.50
N THR A 148 11.05 -4.11 -14.64
CA THR A 148 11.03 -5.15 -13.61
C THR A 148 10.03 -4.80 -12.51
N VAL A 149 10.01 -3.54 -12.04
CA VAL A 149 9.01 -3.05 -11.07
C VAL A 149 7.59 -3.12 -11.65
N PHE A 150 7.39 -2.70 -12.91
CA PHE A 150 6.10 -2.81 -13.59
C PHE A 150 5.59 -4.26 -13.62
N LYS A 151 6.43 -5.22 -14.02
CA LYS A 151 6.06 -6.64 -14.03
C LYS A 151 5.70 -7.15 -12.64
N PHE A 152 6.46 -6.76 -11.63
CA PHE A 152 6.18 -7.11 -10.24
C PHE A 152 4.80 -6.58 -9.81
N CYS A 153 4.51 -5.29 -10.04
CA CYS A 153 3.21 -4.70 -9.72
C CYS A 153 2.07 -5.43 -10.44
N HIS A 154 2.25 -5.72 -11.73
CA HIS A 154 1.23 -6.44 -12.51
C HIS A 154 0.93 -7.85 -11.97
N VAL A 155 1.98 -8.61 -11.60
CA VAL A 155 1.82 -9.93 -10.98
C VAL A 155 1.16 -9.83 -9.60
N LEU A 156 1.57 -8.84 -8.80
CA LEU A 156 0.99 -8.63 -7.46
C LEU A 156 -0.48 -8.23 -7.55
N SER A 157 -0.84 -7.30 -8.46
CA SER A 157 -2.24 -6.93 -8.71
C SER A 157 -3.10 -8.14 -9.09
N SER A 158 -2.59 -9.03 -9.96
CA SER A 158 -3.29 -10.27 -10.33
C SER A 158 -3.49 -11.22 -9.13
N ARG A 159 -2.55 -11.26 -8.20
CA ARG A 159 -2.70 -12.07 -6.96
C ARG A 159 -3.72 -11.49 -6.00
N LEU A 160 -3.73 -10.16 -5.87
CA LEU A 160 -4.72 -9.46 -5.04
C LEU A 160 -6.13 -9.64 -5.60
N ASP A 161 -6.27 -9.57 -6.93
CA ASP A 161 -7.54 -9.85 -7.61
C ASP A 161 -8.03 -11.28 -7.32
N ALA A 162 -7.16 -12.29 -7.45
CA ALA A 162 -7.49 -13.67 -7.14
C ALA A 162 -7.86 -13.91 -5.67
N ALA A 163 -7.29 -13.13 -4.74
CA ALA A 163 -7.60 -13.19 -3.31
C ALA A 163 -8.83 -12.34 -2.92
N GLY A 164 -9.32 -11.47 -3.79
CA GLY A 164 -10.36 -10.50 -3.50
C GLY A 164 -9.92 -9.38 -2.54
N TYR A 165 -8.60 -9.17 -2.37
CA TYR A 165 -8.02 -8.14 -1.53
C TYR A 165 -7.72 -6.89 -2.34
N ILE A 166 -7.72 -5.71 -1.73
CA ILE A 166 -7.29 -4.48 -2.40
C ILE A 166 -5.83 -4.18 -2.11
N GLY A 167 -5.14 -3.59 -3.10
CA GLY A 167 -3.76 -3.11 -2.95
C GLY A 167 -3.67 -1.60 -3.08
N VAL A 168 -2.89 -0.96 -2.21
CA VAL A 168 -2.60 0.47 -2.25
C VAL A 168 -1.09 0.66 -2.29
N PHE A 169 -0.59 1.37 -3.30
CA PHE A 169 0.83 1.51 -3.58
C PHE A 169 1.22 2.98 -3.62
N THR A 170 2.38 3.34 -3.09
CA THR A 170 2.82 4.74 -3.14
C THR A 170 3.96 4.94 -4.14
N ILE A 171 3.97 6.11 -4.79
CA ILE A 171 5.07 6.56 -5.64
C ILE A 171 5.29 8.07 -5.50
N ASP A 172 6.55 8.51 -5.45
CA ASP A 172 6.93 9.92 -5.51
C ASP A 172 6.92 10.40 -6.96
N SER A 173 5.95 11.22 -7.32
CA SER A 173 5.80 11.73 -8.68
C SER A 173 6.94 12.65 -9.10
N GLY A 174 7.61 13.31 -8.15
CA GLY A 174 8.74 14.19 -8.39
C GLY A 174 10.11 13.51 -8.42
N ALA A 175 10.21 12.24 -8.00
CA ALA A 175 11.47 11.50 -7.92
C ALA A 175 11.88 10.80 -9.22
N HIS A 176 10.98 10.72 -10.19
CA HIS A 176 11.15 9.96 -11.43
C HIS A 176 10.76 10.78 -12.66
N ASP A 177 11.32 10.42 -13.82
CA ASP A 177 10.90 11.01 -15.08
C ASP A 177 9.44 10.67 -15.40
N GLN A 178 8.80 11.57 -16.17
CA GLN A 178 7.38 11.44 -16.51
C GLN A 178 7.06 10.12 -17.24
N GLN A 179 8.00 9.60 -18.06
CA GLN A 179 7.81 8.34 -18.76
C GLN A 179 7.77 7.16 -17.78
N THR A 180 8.63 7.16 -16.76
CA THR A 180 8.63 6.12 -15.72
C THR A 180 7.31 6.13 -14.96
N ILE A 181 6.83 7.29 -14.53
CA ILE A 181 5.53 7.42 -13.86
C ILE A 181 4.38 6.91 -14.75
N GLN A 182 4.37 7.27 -16.04
CA GLN A 182 3.32 6.83 -16.96
C GLN A 182 3.33 5.30 -17.17
N VAL A 183 4.51 4.67 -17.24
CA VAL A 183 4.63 3.21 -17.34
C VAL A 183 4.11 2.53 -16.09
N ILE A 184 4.51 3.00 -14.92
CA ILE A 184 4.09 2.40 -13.63
C ILE A 184 2.57 2.53 -13.43
N LYS A 185 1.97 3.67 -13.76
CA LYS A 185 0.51 3.90 -13.68
C LYS A 185 -0.31 2.84 -14.41
N GLN A 186 0.20 2.28 -15.52
CA GLN A 186 -0.51 1.25 -16.30
C GLN A 186 -0.67 -0.10 -15.59
N ALA A 187 0.04 -0.33 -14.47
CA ALA A 187 -0.08 -1.56 -13.70
C ALA A 187 -1.26 -1.53 -12.70
N PHE A 188 -2.01 -0.44 -12.61
CA PHE A 188 -3.01 -0.21 -11.58
C PHE A 188 -4.38 0.11 -12.17
N ASP A 189 -5.44 -0.30 -11.46
CA ASP A 189 -6.84 -0.06 -11.83
C ASP A 189 -7.27 1.36 -11.52
N GLY A 190 -6.70 1.95 -10.45
CA GLY A 190 -7.03 3.29 -10.00
C GLY A 190 -5.81 4.11 -9.60
N LEU A 191 -6.00 5.43 -9.58
CA LEU A 191 -5.01 6.40 -9.18
C LEU A 191 -5.65 7.42 -8.23
N ILE A 192 -5.02 7.62 -7.07
CA ILE A 192 -5.21 8.79 -6.21
C ILE A 192 -4.02 9.72 -6.49
N ASP A 193 -4.25 10.83 -7.15
CA ASP A 193 -3.22 11.81 -7.52
C ASP A 193 -3.26 12.96 -6.52
N ILE A 194 -2.14 13.25 -5.86
CA ILE A 194 -2.02 14.26 -4.81
C ILE A 194 -1.08 15.37 -5.30
N ARG A 195 -1.42 16.62 -5.03
CA ARG A 195 -0.57 17.79 -5.30
C ARG A 195 -0.66 18.82 -4.17
N ASP A 196 0.29 19.73 -4.15
CA ASP A 196 0.18 20.93 -3.33
C ASP A 196 -0.87 21.86 -3.93
N ALA A 197 -1.73 22.41 -3.08
CA ALA A 197 -2.77 23.34 -3.49
C ALA A 197 -2.24 24.78 -3.61
N GLU A 198 -2.78 25.54 -4.54
CA GLU A 198 -2.54 26.99 -4.60
C GLU A 198 -3.06 27.65 -3.31
N GLY A 199 -2.18 28.34 -2.59
CA GLY A 199 -2.50 28.97 -1.29
C GLY A 199 -2.27 28.07 -0.07
N GLY A 200 -1.62 26.93 -0.24
CA GLY A 200 -1.23 26.01 0.82
C GLY A 200 -2.26 24.89 1.07
N GLY A 201 -1.82 23.83 1.74
CA GLY A 201 -2.57 22.60 1.88
C GLY A 201 -2.38 21.66 0.69
N ARG A 202 -3.20 20.63 0.60
CA ARG A 202 -3.11 19.59 -0.44
C ARG A 202 -4.45 19.39 -1.13
N GLU A 203 -4.38 18.93 -2.34
CA GLU A 203 -5.52 18.51 -3.14
C GLU A 203 -5.29 17.11 -3.66
N ALA A 204 -6.36 16.34 -3.74
CA ALA A 204 -6.36 15.03 -4.38
C ALA A 204 -7.45 14.95 -5.44
N ARG A 205 -7.28 13.99 -6.35
CA ARG A 205 -8.33 13.53 -7.27
C ARG A 205 -8.20 12.03 -7.48
N VAL A 206 -9.30 11.40 -7.89
CA VAL A 206 -9.41 9.97 -8.15
C VAL A 206 -9.66 9.73 -9.63
N LEU A 207 -8.92 8.78 -10.22
CA LEU A 207 -9.04 8.38 -11.61
C LEU A 207 -9.13 6.85 -11.70
N GLY A 208 -9.86 6.33 -12.67
CA GLY A 208 -9.92 4.90 -13.00
C GLY A 208 -10.83 4.05 -12.10
N LEU A 209 -11.29 4.55 -10.95
CA LEU A 209 -12.19 3.81 -10.04
C LEU A 209 -13.67 4.12 -10.28
N ALA A 210 -13.97 5.18 -10.99
CA ALA A 210 -15.31 5.55 -11.45
C ALA A 210 -15.30 5.78 -12.97
N ASN A 211 -16.50 5.98 -13.55
CA ASN A 211 -16.65 6.19 -14.99
C ASN A 211 -15.92 7.44 -15.50
N GLU A 212 -15.82 8.46 -14.65
CA GLU A 212 -15.15 9.73 -14.97
C GLU A 212 -14.15 10.08 -13.85
N PRO A 213 -13.01 10.74 -14.19
CA PRO A 213 -12.11 11.32 -13.20
C PRO A 213 -12.84 12.32 -12.31
N THR A 214 -12.50 12.35 -11.02
CA THR A 214 -13.02 13.40 -10.14
C THR A 214 -12.30 14.72 -10.36
N ASP A 215 -12.92 15.82 -9.95
CA ASP A 215 -12.25 17.10 -9.81
C ASP A 215 -11.22 17.05 -8.67
N TRP A 216 -10.29 18.02 -8.64
CA TRP A 216 -9.39 18.24 -7.54
C TRP A 216 -10.15 18.76 -6.32
N GLN A 217 -9.99 18.11 -5.18
CA GLN A 217 -10.61 18.48 -3.92
C GLN A 217 -9.54 18.62 -2.83
N ARG A 218 -9.72 19.54 -1.91
CA ARG A 218 -8.84 19.70 -0.74
C ARG A 218 -8.95 18.50 0.20
N ILE A 219 -7.79 18.08 0.72
CA ILE A 219 -7.65 16.98 1.68
C ILE A 219 -6.80 17.40 2.87
#